data_174fcd6ec92abfbc1af33a946c32d5a7
#
_entry.id   174fcd6ec92abfbc1af33a946c32d5a7
#
_cell.length_a   1.000
_cell.length_b   1.000
_cell.length_c   1.000
_cell.angle_alpha   90.00
_cell.angle_beta   90.00
_cell.angle_gamma   90.00
#
_symmetry.space_group_name_H-M   'P 1'
#
loop_
_entity.id
_entity.type
_entity.pdbx_description
1 polymer ?
#
loop_
_entity_poly.entity_id
_entity_poly.type
_entity_poly.pdbx_seq_one_letter_code
_entity_poly.pdbx_strand_id
1 'polypeptide(L)'
;MKIIVTVFTIIFAIFFQKLEANQDFNVWLTNFKNTAIKKGISKTTVNDVMNNAKFLSKVIEYDRYQPEFYEDTKTYVKKRTSNEKLKKGLLLYKKEKKIINIMKNKFLVEKELLLALMGIETNYGKYLGKMDIISSLSTLSFDKRRSEFFTSELITALKLIDRNKIDK
;
A
#
# COMPACT_ATOMS: atom_id res chain seq x y z
N MET A 1 -28.60 -29.14 -16.94
CA MET A 1 -27.64 -29.93 -16.14
C MET A 1 -26.17 -29.62 -16.45
N LYS A 2 -25.72 -29.60 -17.72
CA LYS A 2 -24.31 -29.30 -18.08
C LYS A 2 -23.82 -27.93 -17.58
N ILE A 3 -24.60 -26.85 -17.72
CA ILE A 3 -24.23 -25.50 -17.28
C ILE A 3 -24.02 -25.41 -15.75
N ILE A 4 -24.85 -26.06 -14.96
CA ILE A 4 -24.73 -26.06 -13.50
C ILE A 4 -23.44 -26.77 -13.05
N VAL A 5 -23.09 -27.89 -13.69
CA VAL A 5 -21.85 -28.63 -13.43
C VAL A 5 -20.64 -27.78 -13.78
N THR A 6 -20.66 -27.05 -14.91
CA THR A 6 -19.55 -26.17 -15.33
C THR A 6 -19.38 -25.00 -14.37
N VAL A 7 -20.46 -24.37 -13.90
CA VAL A 7 -20.39 -23.27 -12.93
C VAL A 7 -19.83 -23.78 -11.59
N PHE A 8 -20.26 -24.98 -11.15
CA PHE A 8 -19.77 -25.58 -9.90
C PHE A 8 -18.27 -25.92 -9.97
N THR A 9 -17.80 -26.43 -11.11
CA THR A 9 -16.37 -26.73 -11.33
C THR A 9 -15.53 -25.47 -11.36
N ILE A 10 -16.01 -24.37 -11.94
CA ILE A 10 -15.29 -23.08 -11.96
C ILE A 10 -15.20 -22.49 -10.54
N ILE A 11 -16.30 -22.49 -9.80
CA ILE A 11 -16.32 -22.00 -8.41
C ILE A 11 -15.38 -22.82 -7.53
N PHE A 12 -15.39 -24.16 -7.69
CA PHE A 12 -14.53 -25.07 -6.96
C PHE A 12 -13.04 -24.84 -7.30
N ALA A 13 -12.70 -24.66 -8.56
CA ALA A 13 -11.32 -24.36 -8.99
C ALA A 13 -10.81 -23.02 -8.41
N ILE A 14 -11.66 -21.97 -8.41
CA ILE A 14 -11.30 -20.66 -7.82
C ILE A 14 -11.10 -20.79 -6.29
N PHE A 15 -11.92 -21.62 -5.62
CA PHE A 15 -11.79 -21.85 -4.18
C PHE A 15 -10.49 -22.58 -3.84
N PHE A 16 -10.12 -23.61 -4.64
CA PHE A 16 -8.88 -24.34 -4.46
C PHE A 16 -7.63 -23.46 -4.66
N GLN A 17 -7.62 -22.62 -5.71
CA GLN A 17 -6.50 -21.69 -5.95
C GLN A 17 -6.30 -20.69 -4.80
N LYS A 18 -7.39 -20.22 -4.17
CA LYS A 18 -7.30 -19.36 -2.97
C LYS A 18 -6.75 -20.10 -1.75
N LEU A 19 -7.07 -21.37 -1.62
CA LEU A 19 -6.58 -22.19 -0.51
C LEU A 19 -5.07 -22.44 -0.62
N GLU A 20 -4.59 -22.82 -1.80
CA GLU A 20 -3.16 -22.99 -2.08
C GLU A 20 -2.37 -21.70 -1.86
N ALA A 21 -2.84 -20.57 -2.42
CA ALA A 21 -2.16 -19.28 -2.24
C ALA A 21 -2.04 -18.86 -0.76
N ASN A 22 -3.05 -19.16 0.06
CA ASN A 22 -2.98 -18.89 1.50
C ASN A 22 -2.00 -19.84 2.22
N GLN A 23 -1.91 -21.09 1.81
CA GLN A 23 -0.98 -22.05 2.40
C GLN A 23 0.47 -21.69 2.09
N ASP A 24 0.77 -21.34 0.85
CA ASP A 24 2.08 -20.89 0.42
C ASP A 24 2.49 -19.58 1.12
N PHE A 25 1.55 -18.64 1.28
CA PHE A 25 1.79 -17.41 2.03
C PHE A 25 2.14 -17.68 3.50
N ASN A 26 1.47 -18.63 4.16
CA ASN A 26 1.76 -18.97 5.55
C ASN A 26 3.16 -19.60 5.72
N VAL A 27 3.57 -20.43 4.77
CA VAL A 27 4.95 -20.97 4.73
C VAL A 27 5.97 -19.85 4.56
N TRP A 28 5.75 -18.95 3.59
CA TRP A 28 6.56 -17.78 3.37
C TRP A 28 6.63 -16.89 4.63
N LEU A 29 5.49 -16.62 5.27
CA LEU A 29 5.38 -15.79 6.47
C LEU A 29 6.23 -16.34 7.61
N THR A 30 6.22 -17.66 7.80
CA THR A 30 7.05 -18.35 8.80
C THR A 30 8.54 -18.14 8.53
N ASN A 31 8.97 -18.30 7.28
CA ASN A 31 10.36 -18.09 6.86
C ASN A 31 10.77 -16.62 6.98
N PHE A 32 9.86 -15.68 6.62
CA PHE A 32 10.09 -14.25 6.74
C PHE A 32 10.28 -13.82 8.21
N LYS A 33 9.48 -14.34 9.15
CA LYS A 33 9.64 -14.05 10.60
C LYS A 33 11.05 -14.39 11.07
N ASN A 34 11.56 -15.55 10.69
CA ASN A 34 12.93 -15.95 11.02
C ASN A 34 13.96 -15.00 10.42
N THR A 35 13.75 -14.57 9.19
CA THR A 35 14.60 -13.58 8.51
C THR A 35 14.57 -12.22 9.21
N ALA A 36 13.40 -11.74 9.63
CA ALA A 36 13.24 -10.48 10.33
C ALA A 36 14.00 -10.47 11.69
N ILE A 37 13.90 -11.57 12.43
CA ILE A 37 14.66 -11.75 13.70
C ILE A 37 16.17 -11.74 13.43
N LYS A 38 16.64 -12.46 12.40
CA LYS A 38 18.06 -12.45 12.00
C LYS A 38 18.55 -11.07 11.58
N LYS A 39 17.66 -10.20 11.09
CA LYS A 39 17.96 -8.79 10.75
C LYS A 39 17.88 -7.83 11.95
N GLY A 40 17.77 -8.37 13.17
CA GLY A 40 17.88 -7.61 14.42
C GLY A 40 16.55 -6.99 14.90
N ILE A 41 15.40 -7.45 14.41
CA ILE A 41 14.09 -7.06 14.94
C ILE A 41 13.75 -8.00 16.10
N SER A 42 13.25 -7.44 17.21
CA SER A 42 12.91 -8.23 18.40
C SER A 42 11.87 -9.31 18.09
N LYS A 43 12.01 -10.47 18.73
CA LYS A 43 11.07 -11.58 18.59
C LYS A 43 9.63 -11.17 18.99
N THR A 44 9.52 -10.29 19.99
CA THR A 44 8.24 -9.75 20.46
C THR A 44 7.56 -8.97 19.34
N THR A 45 8.23 -7.98 18.76
CA THR A 45 7.69 -7.19 17.64
C THR A 45 7.32 -8.06 16.46
N VAL A 46 8.20 -8.99 16.05
CA VAL A 46 7.91 -9.90 14.93
C VAL A 46 6.65 -10.73 15.21
N ASN A 47 6.49 -11.29 16.41
CA ASN A 47 5.32 -12.09 16.74
C ASN A 47 4.05 -11.24 16.82
N ASP A 48 4.09 -10.12 17.54
CA ASP A 48 2.91 -9.26 17.74
C ASP A 48 2.36 -8.70 16.42
N VAL A 49 3.27 -8.33 15.52
CA VAL A 49 2.89 -7.69 14.26
C VAL A 49 2.60 -8.72 13.17
N MET A 50 3.51 -9.68 12.95
CA MET A 50 3.42 -10.58 11.82
C MET A 50 2.41 -11.73 12.03
N ASN A 51 2.01 -12.05 13.26
CA ASN A 51 0.95 -13.05 13.50
C ASN A 51 -0.42 -12.61 12.96
N ASN A 52 -0.62 -11.31 12.79
CA ASN A 52 -1.86 -10.73 12.25
C ASN A 52 -1.79 -10.45 10.74
N ALA A 53 -0.63 -10.65 10.11
CA ALA A 53 -0.45 -10.42 8.68
C ALA A 53 -1.28 -11.42 7.85
N LYS A 54 -2.03 -10.90 6.87
CA LYS A 54 -2.94 -11.66 6.00
C LYS A 54 -2.54 -11.52 4.55
N PHE A 55 -2.80 -12.55 3.76
CA PHE A 55 -2.71 -12.46 2.31
C PHE A 55 -3.86 -11.63 1.74
N LEU A 56 -3.55 -10.56 1.02
CA LEU A 56 -4.50 -9.62 0.46
C LEU A 56 -4.42 -9.62 -1.08
N SER A 57 -5.14 -10.51 -1.75
CA SER A 57 -5.13 -10.64 -3.22
C SER A 57 -5.42 -9.33 -3.95
N LYS A 58 -6.28 -8.47 -3.39
CA LYS A 58 -6.58 -7.14 -3.92
C LYS A 58 -5.37 -6.21 -3.99
N VAL A 59 -4.41 -6.37 -3.10
CA VAL A 59 -3.17 -5.57 -3.11
C VAL A 59 -2.34 -5.89 -4.35
N ILE A 60 -2.26 -7.15 -4.73
CA ILE A 60 -1.59 -7.60 -5.96
C ILE A 60 -2.32 -7.04 -7.19
N GLU A 61 -3.65 -7.09 -7.19
CA GLU A 61 -4.47 -6.52 -8.27
C GLU A 61 -4.20 -5.02 -8.43
N TYR A 62 -4.19 -4.24 -7.36
CA TYR A 62 -3.90 -2.80 -7.41
C TYR A 62 -2.46 -2.49 -7.80
N ASP A 63 -1.47 -3.30 -7.36
CA ASP A 63 -0.08 -3.13 -7.79
C ASP A 63 0.11 -3.38 -9.29
N ARG A 64 -0.70 -4.25 -9.89
CA ARG A 64 -0.66 -4.58 -11.32
C ARG A 64 -1.48 -3.65 -12.18
N TYR A 65 -2.56 -3.08 -11.63
CA TYR A 65 -3.44 -2.16 -12.34
C TYR A 65 -3.16 -0.72 -11.91
N GLN A 66 -2.34 -0.03 -12.70
CA GLN A 66 -1.97 1.37 -12.49
C GLN A 66 -2.60 2.21 -13.61
N PRO A 67 -3.60 3.07 -13.30
CA PRO A 67 -4.35 3.83 -14.32
C PRO A 67 -3.49 4.63 -15.29
N GLU A 68 -2.33 5.11 -14.83
CA GLU A 68 -1.36 5.87 -15.64
C GLU A 68 -0.82 5.11 -16.85
N PHE A 69 -0.91 3.77 -16.85
CA PHE A 69 -0.51 2.94 -18.01
C PHE A 69 -1.66 2.58 -18.94
N TYR A 70 -2.90 2.80 -18.52
CA TYR A 70 -4.11 2.40 -19.27
C TYR A 70 -4.97 3.56 -19.70
N GLU A 71 -4.90 4.70 -19.02
CA GLU A 71 -5.64 5.91 -19.37
C GLU A 71 -4.80 6.78 -20.32
N ASP A 72 -5.45 7.41 -21.33
CA ASP A 72 -4.79 8.46 -22.10
C ASP A 72 -4.47 9.68 -21.19
N THR A 73 -3.39 10.38 -21.51
CA THR A 73 -2.88 11.49 -20.70
C THR A 73 -3.92 12.57 -20.43
N LYS A 74 -4.76 12.91 -21.43
CA LYS A 74 -5.79 13.94 -21.28
C LYS A 74 -6.85 13.54 -20.25
N THR A 75 -7.33 12.30 -20.32
CA THR A 75 -8.30 11.73 -19.37
C THR A 75 -7.69 11.63 -17.99
N TYR A 76 -6.46 11.14 -17.89
CA TYR A 76 -5.71 11.04 -16.63
C TYR A 76 -5.61 12.41 -15.93
N VAL A 77 -5.13 13.42 -16.65
CA VAL A 77 -4.98 14.79 -16.11
C VAL A 77 -6.34 15.36 -15.72
N LYS A 78 -7.36 15.28 -16.60
CA LYS A 78 -8.71 15.81 -16.33
C LYS A 78 -9.32 15.23 -15.05
N LYS A 79 -9.18 13.93 -14.82
CA LYS A 79 -9.69 13.27 -13.61
C LYS A 79 -8.99 13.76 -12.33
N ARG A 80 -7.72 14.16 -12.42
CA ARG A 80 -6.89 14.49 -11.26
C ARG A 80 -6.74 16.00 -10.98
N THR A 81 -7.15 16.86 -11.96
CA THR A 81 -7.04 18.33 -11.85
C THR A 81 -8.41 19.01 -11.89
N SER A 82 -9.39 18.49 -11.16
CA SER A 82 -10.72 19.10 -11.13
C SER A 82 -10.71 20.45 -10.40
N ASN A 83 -11.64 21.36 -10.78
CA ASN A 83 -11.83 22.63 -10.10
C ASN A 83 -12.12 22.48 -8.60
N GLU A 84 -12.76 21.38 -8.20
CA GLU A 84 -12.99 21.06 -6.79
C GLU A 84 -11.67 20.80 -6.05
N LYS A 85 -10.77 20.02 -6.64
CA LYS A 85 -9.43 19.80 -6.07
C LYS A 85 -8.62 21.09 -5.98
N LEU A 86 -8.66 21.93 -7.00
CA LEU A 86 -8.00 23.24 -6.98
C LEU A 86 -8.52 24.12 -5.83
N LYS A 87 -9.84 24.23 -5.67
CA LYS A 87 -10.44 24.97 -4.54
C LYS A 87 -9.99 24.44 -3.18
N LYS A 88 -9.96 23.09 -3.00
CA LYS A 88 -9.48 22.46 -1.76
C LYS A 88 -8.00 22.79 -1.49
N GLY A 89 -7.15 22.74 -2.51
CA GLY A 89 -5.73 23.10 -2.38
C GLY A 89 -5.53 24.57 -1.98
N LEU A 90 -6.27 25.48 -2.59
CA LEU A 90 -6.22 26.91 -2.24
C LEU A 90 -6.69 27.17 -0.80
N LEU A 91 -7.74 26.48 -0.36
CA LEU A 91 -8.22 26.57 1.02
C LEU A 91 -7.19 26.03 2.02
N LEU A 92 -6.57 24.86 1.71
CA LEU A 92 -5.51 24.30 2.53
C LEU A 92 -4.32 25.26 2.60
N TYR A 93 -3.90 25.83 1.46
CA TYR A 93 -2.82 26.82 1.46
C TYR A 93 -3.14 28.03 2.34
N LYS A 94 -4.34 28.59 2.26
CA LYS A 94 -4.75 29.70 3.13
C LYS A 94 -4.67 29.34 4.60
N LYS A 95 -5.14 28.14 4.96
CA LYS A 95 -5.16 27.65 6.34
C LYS A 95 -3.75 27.37 6.88
N GLU A 96 -2.92 26.70 6.09
CA GLU A 96 -1.61 26.19 6.51
C GLU A 96 -0.44 26.98 5.92
N LYS A 97 -0.67 28.23 5.51
CA LYS A 97 0.29 29.09 4.79
C LYS A 97 1.67 29.14 5.45
N LYS A 98 1.70 29.24 6.79
CA LYS A 98 2.96 29.34 7.55
C LYS A 98 3.81 28.09 7.40
N ILE A 99 3.24 26.90 7.61
CA ILE A 99 4.00 25.65 7.53
C ILE A 99 4.40 25.31 6.10
N ILE A 100 3.51 25.57 5.12
CA ILE A 100 3.81 25.33 3.71
C ILE A 100 4.97 26.21 3.24
N ASN A 101 5.04 27.49 3.65
CA ASN A 101 6.15 28.35 3.33
C ASN A 101 7.45 27.94 4.03
N ILE A 102 7.39 27.43 5.26
CA ILE A 102 8.56 26.84 5.94
C ILE A 102 9.08 25.65 5.14
N MET A 103 8.19 24.76 4.70
CA MET A 103 8.56 23.58 3.90
C MET A 103 9.17 23.98 2.55
N LYS A 104 8.55 24.95 1.84
CA LYS A 104 9.10 25.52 0.61
C LYS A 104 10.54 25.98 0.82
N ASN A 105 10.79 26.79 1.84
CA ASN A 105 12.11 27.39 2.07
C ASN A 105 13.15 26.36 2.57
N LYS A 106 12.72 25.40 3.39
CA LYS A 106 13.60 24.36 3.97
C LYS A 106 14.02 23.32 2.94
N PHE A 107 13.09 22.89 2.07
CA PHE A 107 13.31 21.80 1.13
C PHE A 107 13.43 22.26 -0.32
N LEU A 108 13.32 23.55 -0.59
CA LEU A 108 13.39 24.17 -1.93
C LEU A 108 12.37 23.56 -2.91
N VAL A 109 11.19 23.21 -2.40
CA VAL A 109 10.08 22.66 -3.18
C VAL A 109 9.01 23.72 -3.38
N GLU A 110 8.56 23.92 -4.62
CA GLU A 110 7.48 24.86 -4.91
C GLU A 110 6.20 24.46 -4.19
N LYS A 111 5.53 25.44 -3.56
CA LYS A 111 4.31 25.21 -2.78
C LYS A 111 3.17 24.61 -3.62
N GLU A 112 3.11 24.99 -4.89
CA GLU A 112 2.14 24.47 -5.86
C GLU A 112 2.35 22.97 -6.10
N LEU A 113 3.60 22.54 -6.24
CA LEU A 113 3.96 21.13 -6.42
C LEU A 113 3.61 20.32 -5.15
N LEU A 114 3.96 20.83 -3.97
CA LEU A 114 3.62 20.20 -2.70
C LEU A 114 2.11 20.00 -2.57
N LEU A 115 1.33 21.04 -2.83
CA LEU A 115 -0.13 20.99 -2.75
C LEU A 115 -0.75 20.07 -3.82
N ALA A 116 -0.18 20.06 -5.03
CA ALA A 116 -0.64 19.16 -6.10
C ALA A 116 -0.44 17.69 -5.71
N LEU A 117 0.74 17.34 -5.20
CA LEU A 117 1.01 15.98 -4.70
C LEU A 117 0.06 15.59 -3.56
N MET A 118 -0.13 16.45 -2.56
CA MET A 118 -1.10 16.20 -1.48
C MET A 118 -2.53 15.96 -2.01
N GLY A 119 -2.91 16.70 -3.06
CA GLY A 119 -4.22 16.55 -3.70
C GLY A 119 -4.37 15.26 -4.50
N ILE A 120 -3.31 14.82 -5.19
CA ILE A 120 -3.32 13.60 -6.01
C ILE A 120 -3.29 12.37 -5.11
N GLU A 121 -2.34 12.31 -4.17
CA GLU A 121 -2.08 11.13 -3.35
C GLU A 121 -3.18 10.87 -2.32
N THR A 122 -3.60 11.89 -1.59
CA THR A 122 -4.47 11.69 -0.43
C THR A 122 -5.75 12.52 -0.44
N ASN A 123 -6.04 13.25 -1.54
CA ASN A 123 -7.11 14.25 -1.59
C ASN A 123 -7.04 15.20 -0.37
N TYR A 124 -5.83 15.74 -0.13
CA TYR A 124 -5.52 16.64 0.99
C TYR A 124 -5.77 15.99 2.37
N GLY A 125 -5.32 14.76 2.54
CA GLY A 125 -5.42 13.99 3.79
C GLY A 125 -6.79 13.36 4.05
N LYS A 126 -7.74 13.42 3.10
CA LYS A 126 -9.07 12.79 3.25
C LYS A 126 -9.08 11.31 2.94
N TYR A 127 -8.17 10.86 2.10
CA TYR A 127 -8.02 9.44 1.76
C TYR A 127 -6.80 8.88 2.49
N LEU A 128 -7.07 8.29 3.63
CA LEU A 128 -6.15 7.37 4.29
C LEU A 128 -6.45 5.99 3.74
N GLY A 129 -5.42 5.23 3.42
CA GLY A 129 -5.58 3.86 2.95
C GLY A 129 -6.44 3.04 3.93
N LYS A 130 -7.24 2.12 3.40
CA LYS A 130 -8.08 1.22 4.20
C LYS A 130 -7.47 -0.17 4.39
N MET A 131 -6.40 -0.46 3.65
CA MET A 131 -5.72 -1.76 3.73
C MET A 131 -4.67 -1.72 4.83
N ASP A 132 -4.58 -2.81 5.57
CA ASP A 132 -3.54 -3.01 6.57
C ASP A 132 -2.15 -2.96 5.91
N ILE A 133 -1.27 -2.10 6.42
CA ILE A 133 0.03 -1.83 5.83
C ILE A 133 0.93 -3.07 5.89
N ILE A 134 0.95 -3.76 7.04
CA ILE A 134 1.80 -4.93 7.25
C ILE A 134 1.35 -6.08 6.36
N SER A 135 0.05 -6.34 6.29
CA SER A 135 -0.50 -7.36 5.38
C SER A 135 -0.25 -7.01 3.91
N SER A 136 -0.35 -5.73 3.55
CA SER A 136 -0.08 -5.25 2.19
C SER A 136 1.38 -5.45 1.80
N LEU A 137 2.31 -5.00 2.65
CA LEU A 137 3.75 -5.18 2.43
C LEU A 137 4.13 -6.67 2.43
N SER A 138 3.55 -7.48 3.33
CA SER A 138 3.77 -8.93 3.37
C SER A 138 3.30 -9.61 2.08
N THR A 139 2.11 -9.24 1.60
CA THR A 139 1.56 -9.77 0.35
C THR A 139 2.43 -9.43 -0.85
N LEU A 140 2.88 -8.17 -0.97
CA LEU A 140 3.74 -7.71 -2.05
C LEU A 140 5.17 -8.27 -1.95
N SER A 141 5.65 -8.53 -0.73
CA SER A 141 6.93 -9.23 -0.51
C SER A 141 6.85 -10.70 -0.91
N PHE A 142 5.70 -11.35 -0.70
CA PHE A 142 5.43 -12.71 -1.13
C PHE A 142 5.26 -12.80 -2.66
N ASP A 143 4.63 -11.81 -3.30
CA ASP A 143 4.47 -11.76 -4.77
C ASP A 143 5.82 -11.60 -5.45
N LYS A 144 6.08 -12.36 -6.51
CA LYS A 144 7.39 -12.37 -7.21
C LYS A 144 7.77 -11.03 -7.83
N ARG A 145 6.77 -10.17 -8.15
CA ARG A 145 7.01 -8.86 -8.73
C ARG A 145 7.52 -7.88 -7.66
N ARG A 146 8.71 -7.35 -7.82
CA ARG A 146 9.35 -6.39 -6.90
C ARG A 146 9.47 -6.89 -5.45
N SER A 147 9.54 -8.21 -5.26
CA SER A 147 9.60 -8.85 -3.94
C SER A 147 10.72 -8.30 -3.05
N GLU A 148 11.92 -8.08 -3.60
CA GLU A 148 13.05 -7.53 -2.84
C GLU A 148 12.78 -6.14 -2.31
N PHE A 149 12.20 -5.26 -3.15
CA PHE A 149 11.82 -3.91 -2.75
C PHE A 149 10.83 -3.94 -1.58
N PHE A 150 9.72 -4.66 -1.72
CA PHE A 150 8.70 -4.72 -0.67
C PHE A 150 9.18 -5.43 0.60
N THR A 151 10.06 -6.42 0.47
CA THR A 151 10.71 -7.06 1.62
C THR A 151 11.58 -6.06 2.40
N SER A 152 12.30 -5.18 1.70
CA SER A 152 13.07 -4.09 2.33
C SER A 152 12.16 -3.11 3.08
N GLU A 153 11.05 -2.71 2.45
CA GLU A 153 10.06 -1.82 3.07
C GLU A 153 9.41 -2.46 4.31
N LEU A 154 9.05 -3.74 4.24
CA LEU A 154 8.49 -4.48 5.37
C LEU A 154 9.48 -4.57 6.54
N ILE A 155 10.74 -4.86 6.27
CA ILE A 155 11.81 -4.85 7.30
C ILE A 155 11.97 -3.46 7.91
N THR A 156 11.90 -2.40 7.08
CA THR A 156 11.99 -1.02 7.56
C THR A 156 10.80 -0.66 8.46
N ALA A 157 9.58 -1.02 8.06
CA ALA A 157 8.38 -0.82 8.86
C ALA A 157 8.49 -1.53 10.22
N LEU A 158 8.90 -2.80 10.24
CA LEU A 158 9.09 -3.55 11.47
C LEU A 158 10.17 -2.94 12.38
N LYS A 159 11.27 -2.42 11.83
CA LYS A 159 12.30 -1.70 12.61
C LYS A 159 11.77 -0.41 13.23
N LEU A 160 10.90 0.32 12.52
CA LEU A 160 10.28 1.54 13.06
C LEU A 160 9.33 1.22 14.21
N ILE A 161 8.54 0.15 14.10
CA ILE A 161 7.66 -0.33 15.16
C ILE A 161 8.50 -0.80 16.36
N ASP A 162 9.53 -1.59 16.13
CA ASP A 162 10.42 -2.13 17.17
C ASP A 162 11.11 -1.03 18.00
N ARG A 163 11.35 0.12 17.38
CA ARG A 163 11.92 1.33 18.00
C ARG A 163 10.87 2.31 18.53
N ASN A 164 9.59 1.95 18.54
CA ASN A 164 8.47 2.81 18.94
C ASN A 164 8.44 4.17 18.17
N LYS A 165 8.80 4.16 16.89
CA LYS A 165 8.73 5.35 16.01
C LYS A 165 7.39 5.47 15.29
N ILE A 166 6.69 4.37 15.14
CA ILE A 166 5.32 4.28 14.62
C ILE A 166 4.54 3.23 15.43
N ASP A 167 3.23 3.37 15.48
CA ASP A 167 2.35 2.40 16.13
C ASP A 167 2.22 1.11 15.30
N LYS A 168 1.76 0.03 15.97
CA LYS A 168 1.52 -1.28 15.36
C LYS A 168 0.32 -1.28 14.46
#